data_055d56c0081357d4846795f8970f2d2a
#
_entry.id   055d56c0081357d4846795f8970f2d2a
#
_cell.length_a   1.000
_cell.length_b   1.000
_cell.length_c   1.000
_cell.angle_alpha   90.00
_cell.angle_beta   90.00
_cell.angle_gamma   90.00
#
_symmetry.space_group_name_H-M   'P 1'
#
loop_
_entity.id
_entity.type
_entity.pdbx_description
1 polymer ?
#
loop_
_entity_poly.entity_id
_entity_poly.type
_entity_poly.pdbx_seq_one_letter_code
_entity_poly.pdbx_strand_id
1 'polypeptide(L)'
;KSHNLFDIILLKSQIICDKIYLKSQNGGNDMLYRKIEKLIEEHLKSDTQKILLIDGARQVGKTYIIRYVGQRLFENFIEINMVEDSIGDRLFANTKTIEDFYLQVSVIAGNKIKAKSDTLIFIDEIQAYPHLLTLLKFLSQDNKFTYIASGSLLGVTLSQTASIPIGS
;
A
#
# COMPACT_ATOMS: atom_id res chain seq x y z
N LYS A 1 1.21 -14.77 -26.92
CA LYS A 1 0.40 -14.38 -25.75
C LYS A 1 1.34 -13.75 -24.73
N SER A 2 1.42 -12.43 -24.75
CA SER A 2 2.21 -11.65 -23.80
C SER A 2 1.44 -11.63 -22.47
N HIS A 3 1.98 -12.29 -21.47
CA HIS A 3 1.55 -12.13 -20.10
C HIS A 3 1.99 -10.74 -19.64
N ASN A 4 1.09 -9.76 -19.66
CA ASN A 4 1.30 -8.47 -19.00
C ASN A 4 1.29 -8.68 -17.49
N LEU A 5 2.48 -8.67 -16.95
CA LEU A 5 2.87 -9.08 -15.63
C LEU A 5 2.93 -7.87 -14.70
N PHE A 6 1.78 -7.27 -14.32
CA PHE A 6 1.82 -6.25 -13.28
C PHE A 6 0.71 -6.47 -12.25
N ASP A 7 1.12 -7.14 -11.18
CA ASP A 7 0.31 -7.40 -10.01
C ASP A 7 0.23 -6.17 -9.07
N ILE A 8 0.82 -5.03 -9.50
CA ILE A 8 0.87 -3.78 -8.73
C ILE A 8 0.35 -2.63 -9.58
N ILE A 9 -0.61 -1.88 -9.07
CA ILE A 9 -1.08 -0.63 -9.67
C ILE A 9 -0.42 0.53 -8.94
N LEU A 10 0.43 1.29 -9.64
CA LEU A 10 1.10 2.47 -9.09
C LEU A 10 0.23 3.71 -9.29
N LEU A 11 -0.25 4.28 -8.21
CA LEU A 11 -0.92 5.58 -8.21
C LEU A 11 0.11 6.67 -7.88
N LYS A 12 0.58 7.41 -8.87
CA LYS A 12 1.52 8.52 -8.66
C LYS A 12 0.81 9.72 -8.05
N SER A 13 1.30 10.18 -6.92
CA SER A 13 0.71 11.26 -6.14
C SER A 13 1.07 12.66 -6.65
N GLN A 14 1.82 12.81 -7.74
CA GLN A 14 2.04 14.14 -8.34
C GLN A 14 0.69 14.84 -8.54
N ILE A 15 -0.32 14.07 -8.97
CA ILE A 15 -1.72 14.53 -9.06
C ILE A 15 -2.33 14.81 -7.69
N ILE A 16 -1.85 14.13 -6.63
CA ILE A 16 -2.34 14.29 -5.26
C ILE A 16 -1.71 15.53 -4.61
N CYS A 17 -0.40 15.75 -4.78
CA CYS A 17 0.34 16.82 -4.13
C CYS A 17 -0.03 18.21 -4.62
N ASP A 18 -0.06 18.42 -5.95
CA ASP A 18 -0.35 19.73 -6.56
C ASP A 18 -1.77 20.21 -6.24
N LYS A 19 -2.66 19.27 -5.98
CA LYS A 19 -4.07 19.57 -5.72
C LYS A 19 -4.44 19.65 -4.23
N ILE A 20 -3.74 18.97 -3.33
CA ILE A 20 -3.94 19.13 -1.88
C ILE A 20 -3.34 20.46 -1.39
N TYR A 21 -2.17 20.86 -1.92
CA TYR A 21 -1.53 22.13 -1.57
C TYR A 21 -2.36 23.36 -2.03
N LEU A 22 -2.89 23.32 -3.23
CA LEU A 22 -3.77 24.38 -3.76
C LEU A 22 -5.09 24.53 -3.00
N LYS A 23 -5.42 23.61 -2.15
CA LYS A 23 -6.69 23.48 -1.48
C LYS A 23 -6.72 23.94 -0.01
N SER A 24 -5.60 23.93 0.69
CA SER A 24 -5.52 24.59 2.01
C SER A 24 -5.79 26.09 1.92
N GLN A 25 -5.74 26.66 0.71
CA GLN A 25 -5.97 28.08 0.44
C GLN A 25 -7.40 28.43 -0.03
N ASN A 26 -8.18 27.52 -0.64
CA ASN A 26 -9.41 27.90 -1.34
C ASN A 26 -10.54 26.86 -1.29
N GLY A 27 -10.98 26.35 -0.17
CA GLY A 27 -12.25 25.60 -0.05
C GLY A 27 -12.57 24.48 -1.08
N GLY A 28 -11.69 24.23 -2.03
CA GLY A 28 -11.81 23.27 -3.14
C GLY A 28 -11.41 21.82 -2.80
N ASN A 29 -11.15 21.47 -1.54
CA ASN A 29 -10.61 20.20 -1.02
C ASN A 29 -11.51 18.99 -1.18
N ASP A 30 -12.78 19.18 -1.11
CA ASP A 30 -13.73 18.12 -1.03
C ASP A 30 -13.76 17.23 -2.31
N MET A 31 -13.64 17.84 -3.48
CA MET A 31 -13.77 17.13 -4.75
C MET A 31 -12.58 16.20 -5.06
N LEU A 32 -11.36 16.53 -4.66
CA LEU A 32 -10.19 15.69 -4.94
C LEU A 32 -10.07 14.54 -3.95
N TYR A 33 -10.31 14.82 -2.67
CA TYR A 33 -10.40 13.79 -1.64
C TYR A 33 -11.41 12.72 -2.06
N ARG A 34 -12.58 13.12 -2.52
CA ARG A 34 -13.61 12.22 -3.04
C ARG A 34 -13.15 11.40 -4.24
N LYS A 35 -12.32 11.96 -5.13
CA LYS A 35 -11.80 11.20 -6.28
C LYS A 35 -10.81 10.13 -5.84
N ILE A 36 -9.88 10.44 -4.95
CA ILE A 36 -8.89 9.48 -4.44
C ILE A 36 -9.57 8.42 -3.59
N GLU A 37 -10.46 8.84 -2.69
CA GLU A 37 -11.29 7.95 -1.89
C GLU A 37 -12.02 6.95 -2.78
N LYS A 38 -12.69 7.43 -3.82
CA LYS A 38 -13.43 6.59 -4.77
C LYS A 38 -12.51 5.61 -5.51
N LEU A 39 -11.33 6.04 -5.95
CA LEU A 39 -10.36 5.17 -6.62
C LEU A 39 -9.86 4.05 -5.68
N ILE A 40 -9.54 4.37 -4.43
CA ILE A 40 -9.13 3.38 -3.45
C ILE A 40 -10.29 2.42 -3.16
N GLU A 41 -11.49 2.95 -2.97
CA GLU A 41 -12.68 2.15 -2.70
C GLU A 41 -13.02 1.21 -3.85
N GLU A 42 -13.02 1.69 -5.10
CA GLU A 42 -13.26 0.89 -6.31
C GLU A 42 -12.21 -0.22 -6.45
N HIS A 43 -10.93 0.09 -6.18
CA HIS A 43 -9.87 -0.90 -6.20
C HIS A 43 -10.06 -1.97 -5.13
N LEU A 44 -10.32 -1.57 -3.88
CA LEU A 44 -10.46 -2.50 -2.75
C LEU A 44 -11.74 -3.36 -2.85
N LYS A 45 -12.77 -2.88 -3.53
CA LYS A 45 -14.00 -3.64 -3.81
C LYS A 45 -13.90 -4.52 -5.06
N SER A 46 -12.90 -4.28 -5.91
CA SER A 46 -12.70 -5.10 -7.10
C SER A 46 -12.11 -6.46 -6.72
N ASP A 47 -12.52 -7.52 -7.41
CA ASP A 47 -11.93 -8.86 -7.25
C ASP A 47 -10.58 -8.96 -7.99
N THR A 48 -9.74 -7.94 -7.82
CA THR A 48 -8.40 -7.92 -8.40
C THR A 48 -7.39 -8.55 -7.43
N GLN A 49 -6.43 -9.28 -8.00
CA GLN A 49 -5.28 -9.75 -7.24
C GLN A 49 -4.18 -8.68 -7.12
N LYS A 50 -4.34 -7.54 -7.82
CA LYS A 50 -3.33 -6.48 -7.86
C LYS A 50 -3.28 -5.69 -6.55
N ILE A 51 -2.07 -5.41 -6.08
CA ILE A 51 -1.86 -4.54 -4.92
C ILE A 51 -1.83 -3.09 -5.39
N LEU A 52 -2.63 -2.23 -4.75
CA LEU A 52 -2.58 -0.79 -4.98
C LEU A 52 -1.40 -0.19 -4.21
N LEU A 53 -0.46 0.40 -4.94
CA LEU A 53 0.70 1.09 -4.37
C LEU A 53 0.54 2.60 -4.57
N ILE A 54 0.40 3.33 -3.46
CA ILE A 54 0.22 4.79 -3.47
C ILE A 54 1.56 5.48 -3.20
N ASP A 55 2.16 6.04 -4.27
CA ASP A 55 3.40 6.82 -4.19
C ASP A 55 3.10 8.30 -3.99
N GLY A 56 3.92 8.98 -3.20
CA GLY A 56 3.81 10.42 -3.04
C GLY A 56 4.61 11.02 -1.91
N ALA A 57 4.78 12.34 -1.95
CA ALA A 57 5.52 13.08 -0.93
C ALA A 57 5.05 12.73 0.49
N ARG A 58 5.94 12.94 1.45
CA ARG A 58 5.58 12.80 2.87
C ARG A 58 4.53 13.84 3.26
N GLN A 59 3.69 13.50 4.23
CA GLN A 59 2.69 14.40 4.83
C GLN A 59 1.58 14.88 3.89
N VAL A 60 1.37 14.25 2.74
CA VAL A 60 0.28 14.58 1.81
C VAL A 60 -1.05 13.86 2.12
N GLY A 61 -1.15 13.17 3.25
CA GLY A 61 -2.38 12.54 3.71
C GLY A 61 -2.63 11.12 3.16
N LYS A 62 -1.63 10.43 2.58
CA LYS A 62 -1.77 9.05 2.09
C LYS A 62 -2.30 8.10 3.16
N THR A 63 -1.61 8.04 4.29
CA THR A 63 -1.97 7.19 5.43
C THR A 63 -3.39 7.47 5.92
N TYR A 64 -3.75 8.75 6.02
CA TYR A 64 -5.10 9.15 6.47
C TYR A 64 -6.19 8.62 5.55
N ILE A 65 -6.09 8.85 4.24
CA ILE A 65 -7.14 8.42 3.30
C ILE A 65 -7.24 6.90 3.19
N ILE A 66 -6.11 6.18 3.28
CA ILE A 66 -6.09 4.71 3.28
C ILE A 66 -6.76 4.17 4.54
N ARG A 67 -6.44 4.70 5.72
CA ARG A 67 -7.13 4.33 6.97
C ARG A 67 -8.62 4.57 6.89
N TYR A 68 -9.01 5.75 6.42
CA TYR A 68 -10.42 6.14 6.34
C TYR A 68 -11.22 5.17 5.47
N VAL A 69 -10.71 4.82 4.28
CA VAL A 69 -11.39 3.87 3.38
C VAL A 69 -11.28 2.44 3.90
N GLY A 70 -10.09 2.01 4.33
CA GLY A 70 -9.84 0.65 4.76
C GLY A 70 -10.65 0.24 5.99
N GLN A 71 -10.70 1.08 7.01
CA GLN A 71 -11.48 0.83 8.23
C GLN A 71 -12.99 0.84 8.00
N ARG A 72 -13.46 1.52 6.94
CA ARG A 72 -14.87 1.53 6.55
C ARG A 72 -15.27 0.26 5.79
N LEU A 73 -14.35 -0.32 5.01
CA LEU A 73 -14.64 -1.44 4.12
C LEU A 73 -14.32 -2.81 4.71
N PHE A 74 -13.36 -2.89 5.65
CA PHE A 74 -12.89 -4.15 6.20
C PHE A 74 -13.08 -4.20 7.71
N GLU A 75 -13.57 -5.32 8.19
CA GLU A 75 -13.73 -5.56 9.63
C GLU A 75 -12.36 -5.59 10.34
N ASN A 76 -11.36 -6.17 9.68
CA ASN A 76 -10.02 -6.31 10.21
C ASN A 76 -9.04 -5.48 9.37
N PHE A 77 -8.71 -4.32 9.87
CA PHE A 77 -7.70 -3.42 9.29
C PHE A 77 -6.40 -3.57 10.06
N ILE A 78 -5.37 -4.08 9.39
CA ILE A 78 -4.03 -4.30 9.95
C ILE A 78 -3.09 -3.31 9.29
N GLU A 79 -2.62 -2.34 10.04
CA GLU A 79 -1.66 -1.35 9.58
C GLU A 79 -0.26 -1.67 10.11
N ILE A 80 0.73 -1.62 9.22
CA ILE A 80 2.14 -1.87 9.52
C ILE A 80 2.94 -0.70 8.97
N ASN A 81 3.50 0.12 9.86
CA ASN A 81 4.37 1.22 9.47
C ASN A 81 5.83 0.75 9.44
N MET A 82 6.40 0.65 8.23
CA MET A 82 7.74 0.12 8.02
C MET A 82 8.86 1.05 8.54
N VAL A 83 8.60 2.35 8.62
CA VAL A 83 9.55 3.29 9.26
C VAL A 83 9.59 3.05 10.77
N GLU A 84 8.43 2.93 11.43
CA GLU A 84 8.36 2.63 12.85
C GLU A 84 9.00 1.28 13.17
N ASP A 85 8.73 0.25 12.39
CA ASP A 85 9.37 -1.06 12.53
C ASP A 85 10.89 -0.96 12.37
N SER A 86 11.39 -0.17 11.41
CA SER A 86 12.83 -0.06 11.12
C SER A 86 13.65 0.55 12.25
N ILE A 87 13.04 1.40 13.07
CA ILE A 87 13.66 2.03 14.25
C ILE A 87 13.33 1.31 15.55
N GLY A 88 12.28 0.47 15.57
CA GLY A 88 11.80 -0.31 16.70
C GLY A 88 12.26 -1.77 16.65
N ASP A 89 11.29 -2.68 16.61
CA ASP A 89 11.51 -4.12 16.75
C ASP A 89 12.17 -4.78 15.53
N ARG A 90 12.15 -4.10 14.37
CA ARG A 90 12.77 -4.54 13.12
C ARG A 90 12.29 -5.92 12.65
N LEU A 91 11.02 -6.22 12.88
CA LEU A 91 10.41 -7.51 12.55
C LEU A 91 10.56 -7.86 11.08
N PHE A 92 10.47 -6.85 10.19
CA PHE A 92 10.52 -7.06 8.75
C PHE A 92 11.92 -6.93 8.13
N ALA A 93 12.96 -6.62 8.92
CA ALA A 93 14.30 -6.39 8.41
C ALA A 93 14.90 -7.58 7.64
N ASN A 94 14.59 -8.79 8.07
CA ASN A 94 15.09 -10.04 7.49
C ASN A 94 14.03 -10.85 6.73
N THR A 95 12.86 -10.27 6.47
CA THR A 95 11.76 -10.92 5.75
C THR A 95 12.14 -11.14 4.30
N LYS A 96 12.27 -12.39 3.88
CA LYS A 96 12.68 -12.77 2.52
C LYS A 96 11.59 -13.50 1.73
N THR A 97 10.71 -14.19 2.44
CA THR A 97 9.65 -15.01 1.85
C THR A 97 8.27 -14.51 2.27
N ILE A 98 7.22 -14.97 1.58
CA ILE A 98 5.85 -14.65 1.97
C ILE A 98 5.47 -15.30 3.29
N GLU A 99 6.05 -16.47 3.60
CA GLU A 99 5.87 -17.16 4.87
C GLU A 99 6.45 -16.36 6.03
N ASP A 100 7.68 -15.80 5.86
CA ASP A 100 8.27 -14.87 6.83
C ASP A 100 7.34 -13.66 7.06
N PHE A 101 6.85 -13.08 5.96
CA PHE A 101 5.95 -11.94 6.04
C PHE A 101 4.68 -12.27 6.84
N TYR A 102 4.04 -13.41 6.54
CA TYR A 102 2.84 -13.83 7.27
C TYR A 102 3.09 -14.10 8.75
N LEU A 103 4.26 -14.67 9.07
CA LEU A 103 4.65 -14.86 10.45
C LEU A 103 4.72 -13.52 11.20
N GLN A 104 5.40 -12.51 10.64
CA GLN A 104 5.49 -11.19 11.27
C GLN A 104 4.13 -10.50 11.36
N VAL A 105 3.32 -10.57 10.32
CA VAL A 105 1.95 -10.05 10.35
C VAL A 105 1.12 -10.72 11.45
N SER A 106 1.27 -12.03 11.65
CA SER A 106 0.55 -12.76 12.70
C SER A 106 0.95 -12.33 14.11
N VAL A 107 2.21 -11.98 14.31
CA VAL A 107 2.71 -11.43 15.59
C VAL A 107 2.05 -10.08 15.89
N ILE A 108 1.95 -9.20 14.88
CA ILE A 108 1.35 -7.86 15.04
C ILE A 108 -0.18 -7.95 15.20
N ALA A 109 -0.82 -8.72 14.37
CA ALA A 109 -2.28 -8.74 14.26
C ALA A 109 -2.96 -9.65 15.28
N GLY A 110 -2.25 -10.69 15.78
CA GLY A 110 -2.83 -11.67 16.69
C GLY A 110 -4.12 -12.29 16.11
N ASN A 111 -5.21 -12.23 16.87
CA ASN A 111 -6.50 -12.80 16.47
C ASN A 111 -7.28 -11.97 15.43
N LYS A 112 -6.74 -10.85 14.94
CA LYS A 112 -7.41 -10.00 13.95
C LYS A 112 -7.32 -10.53 12.52
N ILE A 113 -6.49 -11.54 12.28
CA ILE A 113 -6.39 -12.16 10.94
C ILE A 113 -7.58 -13.07 10.73
N LYS A 114 -8.38 -12.75 9.72
CA LYS A 114 -9.59 -13.48 9.30
C LYS A 114 -9.49 -13.85 7.82
N ALA A 115 -10.64 -14.11 7.19
CA ALA A 115 -10.72 -14.36 5.77
C ALA A 115 -10.24 -13.15 4.94
N LYS A 116 -9.87 -13.39 3.68
CA LYS A 116 -9.44 -12.35 2.73
C LYS A 116 -10.49 -11.24 2.57
N SER A 117 -11.75 -11.60 2.48
CA SER A 117 -12.87 -10.64 2.33
C SER A 117 -12.95 -9.64 3.47
N ASP A 118 -12.48 -10.03 4.66
CA ASP A 118 -12.70 -9.29 5.90
C ASP A 118 -11.41 -8.62 6.39
N THR A 119 -10.26 -8.92 5.76
CA THR A 119 -8.94 -8.48 6.22
C THR A 119 -8.21 -7.67 5.17
N LEU A 120 -7.91 -6.41 5.50
CA LEU A 120 -7.02 -5.54 4.74
C LEU A 120 -5.69 -5.36 5.48
N ILE A 121 -4.58 -5.66 4.81
CA ILE A 121 -3.23 -5.39 5.29
C ILE A 121 -2.71 -4.13 4.60
N PHE A 122 -2.50 -3.08 5.38
CA PHE A 122 -1.93 -1.83 4.92
C PHE A 122 -0.45 -1.74 5.31
N ILE A 123 0.41 -1.67 4.29
CA ILE A 123 1.86 -1.56 4.43
C ILE A 123 2.25 -0.10 4.18
N ASP A 124 2.49 0.66 5.25
CA ASP A 124 2.83 2.08 5.15
C ASP A 124 4.35 2.30 5.14
N GLU A 125 4.79 3.32 4.38
CA GLU A 125 6.19 3.74 4.25
C GLU A 125 7.12 2.57 3.82
N ILE A 126 6.67 1.77 2.84
CA ILE A 126 7.35 0.53 2.40
C ILE A 126 8.80 0.75 1.95
N GLN A 127 9.17 1.98 1.53
CA GLN A 127 10.56 2.30 1.13
C GLN A 127 11.57 2.14 2.27
N ALA A 128 11.14 2.05 3.54
CA ALA A 128 12.02 1.74 4.67
C ALA A 128 12.67 0.35 4.53
N TYR A 129 12.00 -0.55 3.83
CA TYR A 129 12.50 -1.89 3.51
C TYR A 129 12.37 -2.19 2.01
N PRO A 130 13.32 -1.73 1.17
CA PRO A 130 13.24 -1.88 -0.29
C PRO A 130 13.04 -3.32 -0.78
N HIS A 131 13.55 -4.31 -0.05
CA HIS A 131 13.37 -5.72 -0.41
C HIS A 131 11.91 -6.19 -0.35
N LEU A 132 11.06 -5.54 0.46
CA LEU A 132 9.64 -5.87 0.52
C LEU A 132 8.88 -5.46 -0.75
N LEU A 133 9.38 -4.49 -1.52
CA LEU A 133 8.78 -4.14 -2.81
C LEU A 133 8.75 -5.33 -3.78
N THR A 134 9.83 -6.14 -3.80
CA THR A 134 9.85 -7.37 -4.58
C THR A 134 8.86 -8.41 -4.05
N LEU A 135 8.70 -8.45 -2.72
CA LEU A 135 7.79 -9.38 -2.06
C LEU A 135 6.32 -9.10 -2.37
N LEU A 136 5.94 -7.82 -2.60
CA LEU A 136 4.56 -7.46 -2.97
C LEU A 136 4.05 -8.24 -4.18
N LYS A 137 4.91 -8.53 -5.16
CA LYS A 137 4.54 -9.34 -6.32
C LYS A 137 4.11 -10.75 -5.92
N PHE A 138 4.86 -11.37 -5.02
CA PHE A 138 4.55 -12.72 -4.56
C PHE A 138 3.31 -12.74 -3.65
N LEU A 139 3.13 -11.73 -2.80
CA LEU A 139 1.93 -11.55 -1.99
C LEU A 139 0.67 -11.37 -2.85
N SER A 140 0.79 -10.64 -3.96
CA SER A 140 -0.26 -10.47 -4.94
C SER A 140 -0.66 -11.80 -5.58
N GLN A 141 0.32 -12.59 -6.01
CA GLN A 141 0.11 -13.90 -6.64
C GLN A 141 -0.48 -14.93 -5.67
N ASP A 142 -0.01 -14.95 -4.43
CA ASP A 142 -0.54 -15.83 -3.38
C ASP A 142 -1.99 -15.48 -3.00
N ASN A 143 -2.37 -14.21 -3.13
CA ASN A 143 -3.75 -13.73 -3.00
C ASN A 143 -4.45 -14.10 -1.69
N LYS A 144 -3.69 -14.27 -0.62
CA LYS A 144 -4.21 -14.72 0.68
C LYS A 144 -5.03 -13.67 1.41
N PHE A 145 -4.66 -12.39 1.26
CA PHE A 145 -5.34 -11.25 1.85
C PHE A 145 -5.54 -10.13 0.82
N THR A 146 -6.30 -9.10 1.20
CA THR A 146 -6.33 -7.84 0.45
C THR A 146 -5.22 -6.94 0.96
N TYR A 147 -4.49 -6.30 0.04
CA TYR A 147 -3.33 -5.47 0.38
C TYR A 147 -3.43 -4.09 -0.25
N ILE A 148 -2.94 -3.11 0.48
CA ILE A 148 -2.63 -1.78 -0.04
C ILE A 148 -1.27 -1.36 0.55
N ALA A 149 -0.46 -0.67 -0.23
CA ALA A 149 0.82 -0.17 0.25
C ALA A 149 0.97 1.32 -0.05
N SER A 150 1.74 2.02 0.77
CA SER A 150 2.13 3.39 0.50
C SER A 150 3.61 3.62 0.72
N GLY A 151 4.13 4.68 0.08
CA GLY A 151 5.50 5.09 0.29
C GLY A 151 5.79 6.46 -0.31
N SER A 152 7.01 6.92 -0.09
CA SER A 152 7.52 8.16 -0.64
C SER A 152 8.73 7.90 -1.53
N LEU A 153 8.77 8.59 -2.70
CA LEU A 153 9.86 8.45 -3.69
C LEU A 153 10.04 7.02 -4.24
N LEU A 154 8.96 6.25 -4.31
CA LEU A 154 8.98 4.86 -4.78
C LEU A 154 9.49 4.72 -6.21
N GLY A 155 9.28 5.73 -7.08
CA GLY A 155 9.81 5.74 -8.42
C GLY A 155 11.34 5.62 -8.50
N VAL A 156 12.06 6.22 -7.54
CA VAL A 156 13.52 6.10 -7.42
C VAL A 156 13.90 4.70 -6.91
N THR A 157 13.22 4.23 -5.89
CA THR A 157 13.48 2.92 -5.28
C THR A 157 13.19 1.78 -6.25
N LEU A 158 12.08 1.85 -6.98
CA LEU A 158 11.68 0.86 -7.98
C LEU A 158 12.65 0.79 -9.17
N SER A 159 13.23 1.92 -9.60
CA SER A 159 14.24 1.93 -10.66
C SER A 159 15.57 1.31 -10.24
N GLN A 160 15.87 1.28 -8.95
CA GLN A 160 17.08 0.66 -8.39
C GLN A 160 16.90 -0.84 -8.10
N THR A 161 15.67 -1.31 -7.90
CA THR A 161 15.36 -2.73 -7.77
C THR A 161 15.15 -3.32 -9.18
N ALA A 162 16.20 -3.86 -9.77
CA ALA A 162 16.30 -4.33 -11.17
C ALA A 162 15.32 -5.45 -11.60
N SER A 163 14.25 -5.72 -10.84
CA SER A 163 13.33 -6.85 -11.06
C SER A 163 11.85 -6.46 -11.14
N ILE A 164 11.50 -5.17 -11.03
CA ILE A 164 10.09 -4.74 -11.09
C ILE A 164 9.87 -3.89 -12.34
N PRO A 165 9.30 -4.43 -13.42
CA PRO A 165 8.88 -3.63 -14.56
C PRO A 165 7.70 -2.74 -14.13
N ILE A 166 7.87 -1.44 -14.21
CA ILE A 166 6.81 -0.46 -13.96
C ILE A 166 6.03 -0.27 -15.26
N GLY A 167 4.76 -0.64 -15.26
CA GLY A 167 3.86 -0.31 -16.36
C GLY A 167 3.54 1.20 -16.36
N SER A 168 3.75 1.85 -17.48
CA SER A 168 3.27 3.20 -17.79
C SER A 168 1.78 3.19 -18.12
#